data_2c5430d4201ce88cf37be7f033cf0a5f
#
_entry.id   2c5430d4201ce88cf37be7f033cf0a5f
#
_cell.length_a   1.000
_cell.length_b   1.000
_cell.length_c   1.000
_cell.angle_alpha   90.00
_cell.angle_beta   90.00
_cell.angle_gamma   90.00
#
_symmetry.space_group_name_H-M   'P 1'
#
loop_
_entity.id
_entity.type
_entity.pdbx_description
1 polymer ?
#
loop_
_entity_poly.entity_id
_entity_poly.type
_entity_poly.pdbx_seq_one_letter_code
_entity_poly.pdbx_strand_id
1 'polypeptide(L)'
;PHFETSAEIDAIEKLGGEVVGMTMPRECKLAAELGIPYSAILVSSNWAAGREPGDSGKDLDHNEVSSTAESRLGPVIECIKALTQ
;
A
#
# COMPACT_ATOMS: atom_id res chain seq x y z
N PRO A 1 3.46 -13.11 1.66
CA PRO A 1 3.38 -11.67 1.92
C PRO A 1 3.78 -11.33 3.35
N HIS A 2 4.56 -10.29 3.51
CA HIS A 2 5.07 -9.80 4.77
C HIS A 2 5.34 -8.30 4.65
N PHE A 3 5.53 -7.63 5.78
CA PHE A 3 6.01 -6.25 5.75
C PHE A 3 7.48 -6.23 5.33
N GLU A 4 7.84 -5.20 4.56
CA GLU A 4 9.20 -5.00 4.11
C GLU A 4 10.09 -4.51 5.27
N THR A 5 11.38 -4.87 5.21
CA THR A 5 12.40 -4.29 6.08
C THR A 5 12.83 -2.92 5.54
N SER A 6 13.52 -2.12 6.35
CA SER A 6 14.07 -0.83 5.89
C SER A 6 15.00 -1.00 4.69
N ALA A 7 15.80 -2.07 4.67
CA ALA A 7 16.71 -2.35 3.55
C ALA A 7 15.94 -2.66 2.27
N GLU A 8 14.86 -3.42 2.37
CA GLU A 8 13.99 -3.70 1.23
C GLU A 8 13.33 -2.43 0.69
N ILE A 9 12.88 -1.54 1.57
CA ILE A 9 12.31 -0.25 1.19
C ILE A 9 13.35 0.62 0.46
N ASP A 10 14.58 0.64 0.94
CA ASP A 10 15.66 1.37 0.27
C ASP A 10 15.88 0.85 -1.15
N ALA A 11 15.87 -0.46 -1.34
CA ALA A 11 16.01 -1.08 -2.65
C ALA A 11 14.84 -0.73 -3.58
N ILE A 12 13.61 -0.79 -3.09
CA ILE A 12 12.41 -0.47 -3.86
C ILE A 12 12.43 1.00 -4.30
N GLU A 13 12.81 1.91 -3.42
CA GLU A 13 12.92 3.33 -3.76
C GLU A 13 13.95 3.56 -4.87
N LYS A 14 15.11 2.91 -4.79
CA LYS A 14 16.15 3.01 -5.82
C LYS A 14 15.67 2.50 -7.18
N LEU A 15 14.76 1.53 -7.18
CA LEU A 15 14.14 1.00 -8.40
C LEU A 15 13.00 1.88 -8.92
N GLY A 16 12.68 2.97 -8.25
CA GLY A 16 11.64 3.91 -8.65
C GLY A 16 10.28 3.70 -8.00
N GLY A 17 10.18 2.85 -7.00
CA GLY A 17 8.94 2.65 -6.26
C GLY A 17 8.58 3.85 -5.40
N GLU A 18 7.32 4.22 -5.38
CA GLU A 18 6.82 5.36 -4.59
C GLU A 18 5.93 4.91 -3.44
N VAL A 19 5.25 3.78 -3.60
CA VAL A 19 4.38 3.18 -2.58
C VAL A 19 4.60 1.67 -2.56
N VAL A 20 4.26 1.04 -1.45
CA VAL A 20 4.38 -0.42 -1.30
C VAL A 20 3.09 -1.01 -0.75
N GLY A 21 2.84 -2.26 -1.09
CA GLY A 21 1.70 -3.02 -0.60
C GLY A 21 1.98 -4.51 -0.68
N MET A 22 1.19 -5.31 0.03
CA MET A 22 1.44 -6.73 0.16
C MET A 22 0.80 -7.61 -0.92
N THR A 23 -0.29 -7.18 -1.53
CA THR A 23 -1.13 -8.07 -2.35
C THR A 23 -1.33 -7.61 -3.78
N MET A 24 -1.44 -6.32 -4.01
CA MET A 24 -1.84 -5.74 -5.30
C MET A 24 -0.95 -6.13 -6.50
N PRO A 25 0.39 -6.24 -6.38
CA PRO A 25 1.21 -6.61 -7.54
C PRO A 25 0.85 -7.95 -8.16
N ARG A 26 0.48 -8.94 -7.35
CA ARG A 26 0.08 -10.25 -7.84
C ARG A 26 -1.24 -10.20 -8.59
N GLU A 27 -2.20 -9.48 -8.04
CA GLU A 27 -3.51 -9.28 -8.66
C GLU A 27 -3.38 -8.57 -9.98
N CYS A 28 -2.58 -7.53 -10.05
CA CYS A 28 -2.32 -6.78 -11.26
C CYS A 28 -1.71 -7.65 -12.36
N LYS A 29 -0.73 -8.47 -12.01
CA LYS A 29 -0.07 -9.38 -12.96
C LYS A 29 -1.04 -10.42 -13.50
N LEU A 30 -1.86 -11.03 -12.64
CA LEU A 30 -2.85 -12.02 -13.07
C LEU A 30 -3.91 -11.40 -13.97
N ALA A 31 -4.39 -10.21 -13.63
CA ALA A 31 -5.34 -9.49 -14.47
C ALA A 31 -4.75 -9.20 -15.86
N ALA A 32 -3.49 -8.79 -15.92
CA ALA A 32 -2.80 -8.52 -17.17
C ALA A 32 -2.69 -9.80 -18.03
N GLU A 33 -2.36 -10.93 -17.43
CA GLU A 33 -2.28 -12.21 -18.13
C GLU A 33 -3.62 -12.64 -18.73
N LEU A 34 -4.72 -12.32 -18.05
CA LEU A 34 -6.07 -12.64 -18.50
C LEU A 34 -6.67 -11.57 -19.43
N GLY A 35 -5.96 -10.49 -19.68
CA GLY A 35 -6.47 -9.40 -20.51
C GLY A 35 -7.57 -8.59 -19.83
N ILE A 36 -7.66 -8.60 -18.51
CA ILE A 36 -8.66 -7.90 -17.73
C ILE A 36 -8.13 -6.53 -17.35
N PRO A 37 -8.85 -5.43 -17.65
CA PRO A 37 -8.45 -4.10 -17.16
C PRO A 37 -8.42 -4.08 -15.63
N TYR A 38 -7.40 -3.44 -15.07
CA TYR A 38 -7.20 -3.40 -13.62
C TYR A 38 -6.92 -1.96 -13.16
N SER A 39 -7.61 -1.56 -12.11
CA SER A 39 -7.38 -0.28 -11.44
C SER A 39 -7.44 -0.48 -9.95
N ALA A 40 -6.77 0.38 -9.20
CA ALA A 40 -6.75 0.28 -7.75
C ALA A 40 -6.91 1.65 -7.10
N ILE A 41 -7.59 1.67 -5.96
CA ILE A 41 -7.63 2.81 -5.07
C ILE A 41 -6.70 2.49 -3.92
N LEU A 42 -5.71 3.35 -3.70
CA LEU A 42 -4.72 3.17 -2.66
C LEU A 42 -5.07 4.04 -1.46
N VAL A 43 -5.03 3.45 -0.28
CA VAL A 43 -5.24 4.15 0.98
C VAL A 43 -3.94 4.08 1.75
N SER A 44 -3.28 5.24 1.89
CA SER A 44 -2.06 5.32 2.69
C SER A 44 -2.42 5.15 4.16
N SER A 45 -1.90 4.12 4.80
CA SER A 45 -2.18 3.82 6.20
C SER A 45 -1.00 4.13 7.13
N ASN A 46 0.21 4.14 6.60
CA ASN A 46 1.43 4.31 7.39
C ASN A 46 2.62 4.61 6.50
N TRP A 47 3.69 5.08 7.10
CA TRP A 47 4.98 5.16 6.44
C TRP A 47 5.55 3.76 6.22
N ALA A 48 6.31 3.58 5.17
CA ALA A 48 7.10 2.36 4.99
C ALA A 48 8.17 2.25 6.08
N ALA A 49 8.68 1.05 6.31
CA ALA A 49 9.67 0.80 7.34
C ALA A 49 10.88 1.73 7.22
N GLY A 50 11.23 2.42 8.30
CA GLY A 50 12.34 3.36 8.35
C GLY A 50 12.08 4.72 7.71
N ARG A 51 10.87 5.00 7.22
CA ARG A 51 10.56 6.26 6.51
C ARG A 51 9.79 7.27 7.34
N GLU A 52 9.26 6.87 8.49
CA GLU A 52 8.57 7.82 9.36
C GLU A 52 9.54 8.90 9.86
N PRO A 53 9.21 10.19 9.74
CA PRO A 53 10.10 11.25 10.19
C PRO A 53 10.49 11.09 11.67
N GLY A 54 11.80 11.09 11.95
CA GLY A 54 12.33 10.93 13.30
C GLY A 54 12.50 9.48 13.75
N ASP A 55 12.16 8.50 12.91
CA ASP A 55 12.21 7.08 13.26
C ASP A 55 12.92 6.30 12.16
N SER A 56 14.14 5.84 12.41
CA SER A 56 14.99 5.25 11.38
C SER A 56 15.07 3.72 11.40
N GLY A 57 14.29 3.04 12.20
CA GLY A 57 14.42 1.60 12.29
C GLY A 57 13.27 0.84 12.96
N LYS A 58 12.15 1.50 13.14
CA LYS A 58 10.98 0.91 13.77
C LYS A 58 10.28 -0.05 12.82
N ASP A 59 10.01 -1.26 13.29
CA ASP A 59 9.23 -2.23 12.56
C ASP A 59 7.75 -1.82 12.54
N LEU A 60 7.04 -2.26 11.52
CA LEU A 60 5.61 -2.00 11.39
C LEU A 60 4.81 -2.89 12.34
N ASP A 61 3.79 -2.30 12.96
CA ASP A 61 2.82 -3.00 13.80
C ASP A 61 1.57 -3.25 12.98
N HIS A 62 1.22 -4.52 12.79
CA HIS A 62 0.04 -4.92 12.01
C HIS A 62 -1.27 -4.32 12.58
N ASN A 63 -1.41 -4.28 13.89
CA ASN A 63 -2.61 -3.73 14.53
C ASN A 63 -2.74 -2.23 14.27
N GLU A 64 -1.64 -1.49 14.34
CA GLU A 64 -1.60 -0.07 14.05
C GLU A 64 -1.96 0.21 12.58
N VAL A 65 -1.41 -0.57 11.67
CA VAL A 65 -1.72 -0.46 10.23
C VAL A 65 -3.20 -0.72 9.98
N SER A 66 -3.76 -1.78 10.53
CA SER A 66 -5.17 -2.14 10.36
C SER A 66 -6.10 -1.07 10.93
N SER A 67 -5.78 -0.53 12.11
CA SER A 67 -6.56 0.52 12.76
C SER A 67 -6.58 1.81 11.92
N THR A 68 -5.44 2.20 11.36
CA THR A 68 -5.35 3.37 10.50
C THR A 68 -6.14 3.17 9.21
N ALA A 69 -6.05 1.99 8.61
CA ALA A 69 -6.81 1.66 7.40
C ALA A 69 -8.32 1.76 7.63
N GLU A 70 -8.80 1.24 8.74
CA GLU A 70 -10.23 1.35 9.10
C GLU A 70 -10.69 2.79 9.24
N SER A 71 -9.87 3.66 9.84
CA SER A 71 -10.21 5.07 10.02
C SER A 71 -10.35 5.83 8.70
N ARG A 72 -9.81 5.30 7.60
CA ARG A 72 -9.84 5.93 6.28
C ARG A 72 -10.86 5.31 5.33
N LEU A 73 -11.69 4.40 5.82
CA LEU A 73 -12.67 3.71 4.99
C LEU A 73 -13.72 4.64 4.39
N GLY A 74 -14.15 5.67 5.12
CA GLY A 74 -15.13 6.64 4.64
C GLY A 74 -14.74 7.31 3.32
N PRO A 75 -13.54 7.92 3.22
CA PRO A 75 -13.06 8.50 1.97
C PRO A 75 -12.99 7.50 0.81
N VAL A 76 -12.63 6.25 1.08
CA VAL A 76 -12.60 5.19 0.05
C VAL A 76 -13.99 4.94 -0.50
N ILE A 77 -15.00 4.84 0.37
CA ILE A 77 -16.38 4.64 -0.04
C ILE A 77 -16.86 5.80 -0.91
N GLU A 78 -16.53 7.03 -0.55
CA GLU A 78 -16.90 8.20 -1.35
C GLU A 78 -16.25 8.18 -2.74
N CYS A 79 -14.99 7.76 -2.84
CA CYS A 79 -14.31 7.60 -4.13
C CYS A 79 -15.01 6.56 -5.01
N ILE A 80 -15.39 5.42 -4.44
CA ILE A 80 -16.08 4.36 -5.17
C ILE A 80 -17.43 4.85 -5.67
N LYS A 81 -18.19 5.56 -4.84
CA LYS A 81 -19.47 6.15 -5.25
C LYS A 81 -19.31 7.12 -6.42
N ALA A 82 -18.29 7.96 -6.38
CA ALA A 82 -18.01 8.92 -7.45
C ALA A 82 -17.69 8.22 -8.76
N LEU A 83 -16.97 7.09 -8.72
CA LEU A 83 -16.61 6.33 -9.92
C LEU A 83 -17.78 5.56 -10.54
N THR A 84 -18.81 5.26 -9.76
CA THR A 84 -19.95 4.44 -10.20
C THR A 84 -21.18 5.25 -10.56
N GLN A 85 -21.11 6.57 -10.49
CA GLN A 85 -22.22 7.46 -10.87
C GLN A 85 -22.26 7.76 -12.39
#